data_786ca8ec146b04793d62f87a6751b5de
#
_entry.id   786ca8ec146b04793d62f87a6751b5de
#
_cell.length_a   1.000
_cell.length_b   1.000
_cell.length_c   1.000
_cell.angle_alpha   90.00
_cell.angle_beta   90.00
_cell.angle_gamma   90.00
#
_symmetry.space_group_name_H-M   'P 1'
#
loop_
_entity.id
_entity.type
_entity.pdbx_description
1 polymer ?
#
loop_
_entity_poly.entity_id
_entity_poly.type
_entity_poly.pdbx_seq_one_letter_code
_entity_poly.pdbx_strand_id
1 'polypeptide(L)'
;YEVFIATEWFGENEFQIDEGIQRVHVGLTEEDKRQSRAVQIVRRVTHLRQFVKKYQPDVLIAFAQKANYRALMATVGMKVPVIISIRTDPVGHYDSLADKIQIPLLFPRAAGCVFQTQGQKEFFPEGTQRKSRIILNPINDKYIGVPRPEKRTKTVVQSGRLVDFKNQLMLIRAFVKVHEKHPDYDLKIYGGDSFDGTKELLEALIAEKHAESFVTLMGASDELEKVLNDAAVYAFSSDWEGLPNALLEAMALGLPIVATDCPCGGPRTVMQDGYNGLLVPIKDEDAMAAGICRLIENPEEAERLGENARKIAEIANGQAVFEQWRDYIETLI
;
A
#
# COMPACT_ATOMS: atom_id res chain seq x y z
N TYR A 1 -13.95 16.56 15.74
CA TYR A 1 -14.51 15.18 15.74
C TYR A 1 -14.05 14.44 16.98
N GLU A 2 -14.92 13.60 17.57
CA GLU A 2 -14.53 12.59 18.54
C GLU A 2 -14.23 11.30 17.77
N VAL A 3 -13.02 10.73 17.94
CA VAL A 3 -12.54 9.60 17.13
C VAL A 3 -12.27 8.39 18.01
N PHE A 4 -12.84 7.25 17.61
CA PHE A 4 -12.61 5.95 18.22
C PHE A 4 -11.94 5.02 17.23
N ILE A 5 -10.90 4.29 17.64
CA ILE A 5 -10.28 3.22 16.86
C ILE A 5 -10.69 1.88 17.47
N ALA A 6 -11.54 1.14 16.76
CA ALA A 6 -11.95 -0.20 17.16
C ALA A 6 -10.95 -1.23 16.58
N THR A 7 -10.20 -1.93 17.45
CA THR A 7 -9.20 -2.92 17.04
C THR A 7 -9.58 -4.32 17.48
N GLU A 8 -9.25 -5.35 16.68
CA GLU A 8 -9.47 -6.76 17.04
C GLU A 8 -8.27 -7.41 17.72
N TRP A 9 -7.10 -6.82 17.60
CA TRP A 9 -5.84 -7.33 18.11
C TRP A 9 -5.16 -6.28 18.98
N PHE A 10 -4.46 -6.75 20.01
CA PHE A 10 -3.42 -5.99 20.70
C PHE A 10 -2.09 -6.56 20.26
N GLY A 11 -1.16 -5.71 19.85
CA GLY A 11 0.20 -6.09 19.49
C GLY A 11 1.23 -5.36 20.34
N GLU A 12 2.39 -5.96 20.53
CA GLU A 12 3.52 -5.32 21.22
C GLU A 12 4.08 -4.12 20.44
N ASN A 13 3.84 -4.07 19.12
CA ASN A 13 4.31 -3.03 18.19
C ASN A 13 3.15 -2.22 17.60
N GLU A 14 2.21 -1.77 18.43
CA GLU A 14 1.13 -0.92 17.94
C GLU A 14 1.61 0.50 17.69
N PHE A 15 1.13 1.10 16.59
CA PHE A 15 1.36 2.52 16.32
C PHE A 15 0.84 3.37 17.49
N GLN A 16 1.62 4.37 17.87
CA GLN A 16 1.16 5.41 18.78
C GLN A 16 0.01 6.17 18.11
N ILE A 17 -1.00 6.48 18.89
CA ILE A 17 -2.14 7.29 18.47
C ILE A 17 -2.14 8.58 19.30
N ASP A 18 -2.69 9.65 18.74
CA ASP A 18 -2.81 10.94 19.42
C ASP A 18 -3.66 10.81 20.69
N GLU A 19 -3.34 11.60 21.73
CA GLU A 19 -3.97 11.55 23.05
C GLU A 19 -5.50 11.77 23.01
N GLY A 20 -6.02 12.46 21.99
CA GLY A 20 -7.44 12.69 21.78
C GLY A 20 -8.21 11.52 21.18
N ILE A 21 -7.54 10.44 20.77
CA ILE A 21 -8.16 9.28 20.11
C ILE A 21 -8.26 8.11 21.10
N GLN A 22 -9.46 7.54 21.21
CA GLN A 22 -9.69 6.38 22.08
C GLN A 22 -9.57 5.08 21.28
N ARG A 23 -8.64 4.21 21.69
CA ARG A 23 -8.56 2.83 21.18
C ARG A 23 -9.43 1.91 22.02
N VAL A 24 -10.31 1.16 21.36
CA VAL A 24 -11.22 0.21 22.01
C VAL A 24 -11.04 -1.17 21.38
N HIS A 25 -10.78 -2.17 22.22
CA HIS A 25 -10.67 -3.55 21.76
C HIS A 25 -12.06 -4.16 21.55
N VAL A 26 -12.31 -4.68 20.35
CA VAL A 26 -13.57 -5.35 19.95
C VAL A 26 -13.33 -6.79 19.45
N GLY A 27 -12.13 -7.31 19.65
CA GLY A 27 -11.76 -8.67 19.26
C GLY A 27 -12.31 -9.74 20.20
N LEU A 28 -11.86 -10.99 19.99
CA LEU A 28 -12.22 -12.14 20.81
C LEU A 28 -11.56 -12.09 22.17
N THR A 29 -12.30 -12.44 23.20
CA THR A 29 -11.76 -12.75 24.53
C THR A 29 -11.04 -14.10 24.51
N GLU A 30 -10.26 -14.40 25.56
CA GLU A 30 -9.62 -15.72 25.71
C GLU A 30 -10.64 -16.88 25.81
N GLU A 31 -11.82 -16.61 26.34
CA GLU A 31 -12.91 -17.57 26.37
C GLU A 31 -13.50 -17.80 24.96
N ASP A 32 -13.70 -16.73 24.19
CA ASP A 32 -14.20 -16.82 22.82
C ASP A 32 -13.24 -17.60 21.90
N LYS A 33 -11.92 -17.45 22.10
CA LYS A 33 -10.89 -18.16 21.30
C LYS A 33 -10.95 -19.69 21.48
N ARG A 34 -11.51 -20.17 22.59
CA ARG A 34 -11.71 -21.61 22.87
C ARG A 34 -12.93 -22.19 22.16
N GLN A 35 -13.80 -21.36 21.61
CA GLN A 35 -15.01 -21.76 20.92
C GLN A 35 -14.75 -22.19 19.48
N SER A 36 -15.76 -22.82 18.85
CA SER A 36 -15.69 -23.19 17.44
C SER A 36 -15.53 -21.95 16.53
N ARG A 37 -14.95 -22.12 15.33
CA ARG A 37 -14.76 -21.04 14.35
C ARG A 37 -16.06 -20.29 14.03
N ALA A 38 -17.18 -20.99 13.93
CA ALA A 38 -18.48 -20.37 13.66
C ALA A 38 -18.91 -19.44 14.81
N VAL A 39 -18.75 -19.88 16.06
CA VAL A 39 -19.02 -19.06 17.24
C VAL A 39 -18.10 -17.85 17.30
N GLN A 40 -16.80 -18.03 17.02
CA GLN A 40 -15.86 -16.92 16.98
C GLN A 40 -16.25 -15.83 15.97
N ILE A 41 -16.72 -16.21 14.78
CA ILE A 41 -17.22 -15.25 13.76
C ILE A 41 -18.41 -14.44 14.33
N VAL A 42 -19.38 -15.12 14.93
CA VAL A 42 -20.53 -14.45 15.53
C VAL A 42 -20.13 -13.53 16.69
N ARG A 43 -19.19 -13.97 17.54
CA ARG A 43 -18.67 -13.16 18.67
C ARG A 43 -18.00 -11.87 18.19
N ARG A 44 -17.16 -11.91 17.15
CA ARG A 44 -16.54 -10.71 16.57
C ARG A 44 -17.59 -9.70 16.09
N VAL A 45 -18.63 -10.16 15.40
CA VAL A 45 -19.73 -9.30 14.97
C VAL A 45 -20.50 -8.73 16.16
N THR A 46 -20.74 -9.57 17.20
CA THR A 46 -21.48 -9.17 18.42
C THR A 46 -20.70 -8.10 19.20
N HIS A 47 -19.38 -8.26 19.38
CA HIS A 47 -18.55 -7.29 20.10
C HIS A 47 -18.52 -5.94 19.36
N LEU A 48 -18.34 -5.96 18.03
CA LEU A 48 -18.42 -4.73 17.25
C LEU A 48 -19.81 -4.08 17.32
N ARG A 49 -20.89 -4.90 17.32
CA ARG A 49 -22.27 -4.39 17.53
C ARG A 49 -22.46 -3.75 18.88
N GLN A 50 -21.89 -4.32 19.96
CA GLN A 50 -21.94 -3.75 21.30
C GLN A 50 -21.18 -2.42 21.36
N PHE A 51 -19.99 -2.35 20.71
CA PHE A 51 -19.25 -1.10 20.57
C PHE A 51 -20.09 -0.02 19.90
N VAL A 52 -20.69 -0.30 18.74
CA VAL A 52 -21.53 0.67 17.99
C VAL A 52 -22.74 1.11 18.84
N LYS A 53 -23.36 0.20 19.58
CA LYS A 53 -24.48 0.55 20.49
C LYS A 53 -24.06 1.43 21.65
N LYS A 54 -22.87 1.19 22.19
CA LYS A 54 -22.35 1.94 23.35
C LYS A 54 -21.94 3.37 22.96
N TYR A 55 -21.19 3.50 21.89
CA TYR A 55 -20.59 4.78 21.48
C TYR A 55 -21.44 5.59 20.49
N GLN A 56 -22.43 4.97 19.85
CA GLN A 56 -23.39 5.60 18.91
C GLN A 56 -22.70 6.53 17.89
N PRO A 57 -21.69 6.06 17.15
CA PRO A 57 -20.97 6.92 16.22
C PRO A 57 -21.87 7.43 15.10
N ASP A 58 -21.66 8.66 14.63
CA ASP A 58 -22.35 9.24 13.49
C ASP A 58 -21.99 8.53 12.18
N VAL A 59 -20.79 7.94 12.11
CA VAL A 59 -20.31 7.14 10.97
C VAL A 59 -19.36 6.05 11.45
N LEU A 60 -19.43 4.87 10.84
CA LEU A 60 -18.47 3.77 11.04
C LEU A 60 -17.66 3.56 9.77
N ILE A 61 -16.34 3.72 9.87
CA ILE A 61 -15.42 3.48 8.74
C ILE A 61 -14.69 2.15 8.98
N ALA A 62 -14.71 1.27 7.99
CA ALA A 62 -14.05 -0.03 8.05
C ALA A 62 -12.95 -0.14 7.00
N PHE A 63 -11.79 -0.67 7.40
CA PHE A 63 -10.63 -0.87 6.53
C PHE A 63 -10.32 -2.36 6.40
N ALA A 64 -10.09 -2.81 5.19
CA ALA A 64 -9.81 -4.18 4.78
C ALA A 64 -11.02 -5.13 4.79
N GLN A 65 -10.91 -6.23 4.04
CA GLN A 65 -12.00 -7.16 3.70
C GLN A 65 -12.82 -7.63 4.90
N LYS A 66 -12.15 -8.23 5.89
CA LYS A 66 -12.84 -8.83 7.04
C LYS A 66 -13.54 -7.78 7.91
N ALA A 67 -12.92 -6.61 8.08
CA ALA A 67 -13.51 -5.50 8.83
C ALA A 67 -14.72 -4.92 8.08
N ASN A 68 -14.65 -4.79 6.76
CA ASN A 68 -15.77 -4.34 5.93
C ASN A 68 -17.01 -5.22 6.10
N TYR A 69 -16.87 -6.54 5.99
CA TYR A 69 -17.97 -7.47 6.19
C TYR A 69 -18.54 -7.40 7.62
N ARG A 70 -17.67 -7.36 8.62
CA ARG A 70 -18.09 -7.30 10.03
C ARG A 70 -18.83 -6.02 10.37
N ALA A 71 -18.35 -4.88 9.88
CA ALA A 71 -19.03 -3.59 10.07
C ALA A 71 -20.45 -3.61 9.49
N LEU A 72 -20.60 -4.11 8.26
CA LEU A 72 -21.90 -4.23 7.61
C LEU A 72 -22.84 -5.21 8.31
N MET A 73 -22.33 -6.33 8.85
CA MET A 73 -23.11 -7.27 9.64
C MET A 73 -23.49 -6.72 11.01
N ALA A 74 -22.54 -6.08 11.70
CA ALA A 74 -22.75 -5.56 13.06
C ALA A 74 -23.81 -4.45 13.12
N THR A 75 -23.94 -3.67 12.04
CA THR A 75 -24.87 -2.53 11.95
C THR A 75 -26.23 -2.88 11.36
N VAL A 76 -26.54 -4.18 11.14
CA VAL A 76 -27.86 -4.60 10.66
C VAL A 76 -28.95 -4.10 11.61
N GLY A 77 -29.95 -3.36 11.07
CA GLY A 77 -31.04 -2.75 11.84
C GLY A 77 -30.65 -1.52 12.65
N MET A 78 -29.48 -0.94 12.42
CA MET A 78 -29.07 0.35 12.97
C MET A 78 -29.09 1.44 11.89
N LYS A 79 -29.18 2.70 12.30
CA LYS A 79 -29.17 3.86 11.39
C LYS A 79 -27.76 4.40 11.11
N VAL A 80 -26.72 3.83 11.74
CA VAL A 80 -25.31 4.28 11.56
C VAL A 80 -24.86 4.00 10.13
N PRO A 81 -24.46 5.03 9.36
CA PRO A 81 -23.89 4.85 8.03
C PRO A 81 -22.53 4.15 8.14
N VAL A 82 -22.30 3.17 7.26
CA VAL A 82 -21.02 2.45 7.18
C VAL A 82 -20.31 2.80 5.88
N ILE A 83 -19.09 3.28 5.98
CA ILE A 83 -18.18 3.44 4.84
C ILE A 83 -17.21 2.27 4.85
N ILE A 84 -17.15 1.52 3.77
CA ILE A 84 -16.17 0.45 3.58
C ILE A 84 -14.99 0.95 2.76
N SER A 85 -13.79 0.46 3.06
CA SER A 85 -12.58 0.86 2.32
C SER A 85 -11.81 -0.36 1.83
N ILE A 86 -11.45 -0.34 0.55
CA ILE A 86 -10.67 -1.38 -0.12
C ILE A 86 -9.24 -0.90 -0.24
N ARG A 87 -8.29 -1.68 0.31
CA ARG A 87 -6.87 -1.27 0.46
C ARG A 87 -5.88 -2.23 -0.19
N THR A 88 -6.36 -3.20 -0.94
CA THR A 88 -5.55 -4.23 -1.62
C THR A 88 -6.10 -4.47 -3.02
N ASP A 89 -5.35 -5.16 -3.86
CA ASP A 89 -5.91 -5.70 -5.10
C ASP A 89 -7.11 -6.60 -4.74
N PRO A 90 -8.30 -6.35 -5.29
CA PRO A 90 -9.46 -7.18 -5.01
C PRO A 90 -9.34 -8.59 -5.62
N VAL A 91 -8.57 -8.77 -6.68
CA VAL A 91 -8.31 -10.10 -7.26
C VAL A 91 -7.50 -10.92 -6.27
N GLY A 92 -7.93 -12.15 -5.99
CA GLY A 92 -7.34 -13.01 -4.97
C GLY A 92 -7.76 -12.70 -3.52
N HIS A 93 -8.35 -11.51 -3.26
CA HIS A 93 -8.82 -11.13 -1.93
C HIS A 93 -10.34 -11.08 -1.80
N TYR A 94 -11.07 -10.85 -2.90
CA TYR A 94 -12.54 -10.71 -2.93
C TYR A 94 -13.21 -11.61 -3.99
N ASP A 95 -12.56 -12.70 -4.38
CA ASP A 95 -13.01 -13.60 -5.45
C ASP A 95 -13.40 -15.00 -4.97
N SER A 96 -13.35 -15.28 -3.66
CA SER A 96 -13.77 -16.55 -3.09
C SER A 96 -15.28 -16.79 -3.28
N LEU A 97 -15.73 -18.04 -3.16
CA LEU A 97 -17.15 -18.38 -3.18
C LEU A 97 -17.94 -17.63 -2.09
N ALA A 98 -17.33 -17.43 -0.93
CA ALA A 98 -17.94 -16.66 0.15
C ALA A 98 -18.10 -15.19 -0.24
N ASP A 99 -17.11 -14.59 -0.91
CA ASP A 99 -17.17 -13.21 -1.39
C ASP A 99 -18.26 -13.01 -2.45
N LYS A 100 -18.40 -13.97 -3.38
CA LYS A 100 -19.45 -13.94 -4.40
C LYS A 100 -20.88 -13.92 -3.81
N ILE A 101 -21.04 -14.39 -2.57
CA ILE A 101 -22.29 -14.32 -1.83
C ILE A 101 -22.35 -13.05 -0.97
N GLN A 102 -21.27 -12.72 -0.26
CA GLN A 102 -21.24 -11.63 0.72
C GLN A 102 -21.27 -10.25 0.05
N ILE A 103 -20.56 -10.08 -1.06
CA ILE A 103 -20.51 -8.79 -1.77
C ILE A 103 -21.92 -8.35 -2.20
N PRO A 104 -22.70 -9.12 -2.99
CA PRO A 104 -24.02 -8.68 -3.41
C PRO A 104 -25.02 -8.54 -2.25
N LEU A 105 -24.83 -9.28 -1.15
CA LEU A 105 -25.71 -9.22 0.01
C LEU A 105 -25.39 -8.05 0.95
N LEU A 106 -24.11 -7.77 1.22
CA LEU A 106 -23.69 -6.83 2.24
C LEU A 106 -23.30 -5.46 1.69
N PHE A 107 -22.60 -5.37 0.56
CA PHE A 107 -22.10 -4.10 0.02
C PHE A 107 -23.19 -3.10 -0.37
N PRO A 108 -24.39 -3.51 -0.83
CA PRO A 108 -25.53 -2.59 -1.01
C PRO A 108 -25.90 -1.82 0.27
N ARG A 109 -25.61 -2.37 1.44
CA ARG A 109 -25.89 -1.77 2.76
C ARG A 109 -24.90 -0.70 3.16
N ALA A 110 -23.69 -0.67 2.58
CA ALA A 110 -22.73 0.39 2.84
C ALA A 110 -23.32 1.74 2.40
N ALA A 111 -23.21 2.76 3.21
CA ALA A 111 -23.55 4.13 2.83
C ALA A 111 -22.58 4.65 1.77
N GLY A 112 -21.30 4.31 1.89
CA GLY A 112 -20.25 4.67 0.97
C GLY A 112 -19.16 3.62 0.83
N CYS A 113 -18.31 3.78 -0.20
CA CYS A 113 -17.14 2.96 -0.41
C CYS A 113 -15.95 3.83 -0.84
N VAL A 114 -14.77 3.58 -0.27
CA VAL A 114 -13.53 4.23 -0.68
C VAL A 114 -12.61 3.22 -1.32
N PHE A 115 -12.23 3.51 -2.54
CA PHE A 115 -11.20 2.82 -3.31
C PHE A 115 -9.93 3.67 -3.39
N GLN A 116 -8.82 3.06 -3.76
CA GLN A 116 -7.57 3.77 -4.00
C GLN A 116 -7.25 3.89 -5.49
N THR A 117 -7.84 3.02 -6.31
CA THR A 117 -7.59 2.98 -7.75
C THR A 117 -8.88 2.77 -8.52
N GLN A 118 -8.87 3.15 -9.80
CA GLN A 118 -9.99 2.90 -10.69
C GLN A 118 -10.20 1.40 -10.91
N GLY A 119 -9.13 0.61 -11.01
CA GLY A 119 -9.22 -0.85 -11.17
C GLY A 119 -9.87 -1.54 -9.96
N GLN A 120 -9.58 -1.07 -8.72
CA GLN A 120 -10.32 -1.56 -7.55
C GLN A 120 -11.82 -1.28 -7.67
N LYS A 121 -12.18 -0.06 -8.08
CA LYS A 121 -13.59 0.33 -8.22
C LYS A 121 -14.33 -0.51 -9.24
N GLU A 122 -13.73 -0.77 -10.39
CA GLU A 122 -14.33 -1.52 -11.50
C GLU A 122 -14.56 -3.00 -11.19
N PHE A 123 -13.81 -3.56 -10.24
CA PHE A 123 -14.01 -4.95 -9.81
C PHE A 123 -15.37 -5.18 -9.12
N PHE A 124 -15.92 -4.17 -8.45
CA PHE A 124 -17.14 -4.31 -7.66
C PHE A 124 -18.41 -3.95 -8.46
N PRO A 125 -19.61 -4.44 -8.02
CA PRO A 125 -20.86 -4.14 -8.70
C PRO A 125 -21.13 -2.65 -8.85
N GLU A 126 -21.77 -2.24 -9.94
CA GLU A 126 -22.09 -0.83 -10.24
C GLU A 126 -22.76 -0.09 -9.08
N GLY A 127 -23.65 -0.75 -8.32
CA GLY A 127 -24.29 -0.15 -7.15
C GLY A 127 -23.31 0.30 -6.07
N THR A 128 -22.16 -0.41 -5.93
CA THR A 128 -21.07 -0.01 -5.05
C THR A 128 -20.23 1.09 -5.69
N GLN A 129 -19.99 1.01 -6.99
CA GLN A 129 -19.22 2.01 -7.73
C GLN A 129 -19.88 3.40 -7.69
N ARG A 130 -21.21 3.48 -7.86
CA ARG A 130 -21.96 4.75 -7.86
C ARG A 130 -21.87 5.54 -6.57
N LYS A 131 -21.71 4.87 -5.43
CA LYS A 131 -21.61 5.49 -4.11
C LYS A 131 -20.16 5.50 -3.57
N SER A 132 -19.19 5.49 -4.45
CA SER A 132 -17.78 5.42 -4.07
C SER A 132 -17.01 6.68 -4.41
N ARG A 133 -15.88 6.86 -3.71
CA ARG A 133 -14.83 7.82 -4.03
C ARG A 133 -13.50 7.09 -4.17
N ILE A 134 -12.61 7.66 -4.98
CA ILE A 134 -11.20 7.25 -4.99
C ILE A 134 -10.46 8.25 -4.12
N ILE A 135 -9.85 7.77 -3.03
CA ILE A 135 -9.06 8.58 -2.10
C ILE A 135 -7.73 7.85 -1.89
N LEU A 136 -6.65 8.55 -2.16
CA LEU A 136 -5.29 8.01 -2.03
C LEU A 136 -4.92 7.75 -0.57
N ASN A 137 -3.81 7.03 -0.34
CA ASN A 137 -3.19 6.98 0.98
C ASN A 137 -2.47 8.29 1.26
N PRO A 138 -2.47 8.78 2.52
CA PRO A 138 -1.62 9.90 2.88
C PRO A 138 -0.15 9.47 2.88
N ILE A 139 0.69 10.34 2.36
CA ILE A 139 2.14 10.21 2.47
C ILE A 139 2.54 10.66 3.88
N ASN A 140 3.45 9.91 4.52
CA ASN A 140 4.00 10.32 5.80
C ASN A 140 4.84 11.60 5.63
N ASP A 141 4.60 12.59 6.51
CA ASP A 141 5.21 13.92 6.42
C ASP A 141 6.73 13.91 6.36
N LYS A 142 7.38 12.88 6.93
CA LYS A 142 8.85 12.74 6.87
C LYS A 142 9.42 12.61 5.44
N TYR A 143 8.59 12.24 4.44
CA TYR A 143 8.98 12.17 3.03
C TYR A 143 8.68 13.46 2.26
N ILE A 144 7.92 14.39 2.87
CA ILE A 144 7.47 15.63 2.19
C ILE A 144 8.44 16.76 2.48
N GLY A 145 8.82 17.52 1.45
CA GLY A 145 9.71 18.67 1.60
C GLY A 145 11.16 18.34 1.88
N VAL A 146 11.56 17.07 1.82
CA VAL A 146 12.97 16.67 2.00
C VAL A 146 13.82 17.34 0.92
N PRO A 147 14.92 18.04 1.31
CA PRO A 147 15.83 18.65 0.34
C PRO A 147 16.43 17.59 -0.58
N ARG A 148 16.55 17.91 -1.85
CA ARG A 148 17.24 17.04 -2.79
C ARG A 148 18.74 17.09 -2.55
N PRO A 149 19.43 15.96 -2.76
CA PRO A 149 20.90 15.95 -2.75
C PRO A 149 21.41 16.72 -3.98
N GLU A 150 22.54 17.43 -3.82
CA GLU A 150 23.24 18.07 -4.95
C GLU A 150 23.69 17.04 -6.00
N LYS A 151 24.02 15.84 -5.56
CA LYS A 151 24.41 14.72 -6.40
C LYS A 151 23.87 13.43 -5.84
N ARG A 152 23.17 12.66 -6.68
CA ARG A 152 22.70 11.32 -6.32
C ARG A 152 23.84 10.31 -6.29
N THR A 153 23.73 9.34 -5.41
CA THR A 153 24.65 8.19 -5.35
C THR A 153 24.44 7.26 -6.54
N LYS A 154 25.42 6.44 -6.86
CA LYS A 154 25.29 5.41 -7.89
C LYS A 154 24.59 4.16 -7.33
N THR A 155 23.39 4.36 -6.82
CA THR A 155 22.62 3.31 -6.16
C THR A 155 21.20 3.26 -6.74
N VAL A 156 20.76 2.07 -7.12
CA VAL A 156 19.36 1.76 -7.36
C VAL A 156 18.77 1.23 -6.05
N VAL A 157 17.59 1.70 -5.67
CA VAL A 157 16.96 1.29 -4.41
C VAL A 157 15.56 0.75 -4.63
N GLN A 158 15.15 -0.17 -3.75
CA GLN A 158 13.78 -0.64 -3.62
C GLN A 158 13.46 -0.70 -2.14
N SER A 159 12.21 -0.37 -1.78
CA SER A 159 11.72 -0.51 -0.40
C SER A 159 10.41 -1.27 -0.32
N GLY A 160 10.29 -2.12 0.69
CA GLY A 160 9.10 -2.93 0.96
C GLY A 160 9.46 -4.27 1.58
N ARG A 161 8.52 -4.87 2.30
CA ARG A 161 8.72 -6.19 2.92
C ARG A 161 9.25 -7.21 1.91
N LEU A 162 10.09 -8.11 2.36
CA LEU A 162 10.54 -9.24 1.54
C LEU A 162 9.41 -10.27 1.51
N VAL A 163 8.63 -10.25 0.41
CA VAL A 163 7.49 -11.15 0.16
C VAL A 163 7.36 -11.42 -1.34
N ASP A 164 6.86 -12.58 -1.69
CA ASP A 164 6.81 -13.07 -3.06
C ASP A 164 6.25 -12.06 -4.07
N PHE A 165 5.10 -11.46 -3.80
CA PHE A 165 4.44 -10.56 -4.74
C PHE A 165 5.17 -9.22 -4.99
N LYS A 166 6.13 -8.84 -4.15
CA LYS A 166 7.02 -7.69 -4.39
C LYS A 166 8.04 -7.97 -5.50
N ASN A 167 8.21 -9.24 -5.83
CA ASN A 167 9.03 -9.75 -6.92
C ASN A 167 10.44 -9.15 -6.98
N GLN A 168 11.09 -9.08 -5.81
CA GLN A 168 12.50 -8.67 -5.72
C GLN A 168 13.42 -9.62 -6.50
N LEU A 169 13.00 -10.88 -6.71
CA LEU A 169 13.73 -11.84 -7.54
C LEU A 169 13.87 -11.32 -8.98
N MET A 170 12.78 -10.81 -9.56
CA MET A 170 12.81 -10.19 -10.90
C MET A 170 13.73 -8.97 -10.91
N LEU A 171 13.66 -8.11 -9.88
CA LEU A 171 14.50 -6.94 -9.80
C LEU A 171 15.99 -7.28 -9.73
N ILE A 172 16.39 -8.30 -8.95
CA ILE A 172 17.78 -8.75 -8.86
C ILE A 172 18.25 -9.22 -10.25
N ARG A 173 17.48 -10.06 -10.96
CA ARG A 173 17.83 -10.51 -12.31
C ARG A 173 17.94 -9.34 -13.31
N ALA A 174 17.03 -8.40 -13.24
CA ALA A 174 17.11 -7.18 -14.05
C ALA A 174 18.35 -6.37 -13.72
N PHE A 175 18.69 -6.23 -12.43
CA PHE A 175 19.82 -5.43 -12.01
C PHE A 175 21.19 -6.07 -12.36
N VAL A 176 21.29 -7.39 -12.42
CA VAL A 176 22.49 -8.06 -12.97
C VAL A 176 22.77 -7.56 -14.40
N LYS A 177 21.74 -7.45 -15.24
CA LYS A 177 21.88 -6.89 -16.62
C LYS A 177 22.25 -5.40 -16.62
N VAL A 178 21.77 -4.64 -15.63
CA VAL A 178 22.17 -3.22 -15.44
C VAL A 178 23.64 -3.15 -15.03
N HIS A 179 24.08 -3.95 -14.07
CA HIS A 179 25.44 -3.94 -13.56
C HIS A 179 26.48 -4.36 -14.64
N GLU A 180 26.13 -5.24 -15.56
CA GLU A 180 26.98 -5.57 -16.72
C GLU A 180 27.31 -4.35 -17.58
N LYS A 181 26.40 -3.36 -17.67
CA LYS A 181 26.58 -2.11 -18.44
C LYS A 181 27.14 -0.97 -17.59
N HIS A 182 26.76 -0.95 -16.32
CA HIS A 182 27.07 0.10 -15.34
C HIS A 182 27.66 -0.51 -14.08
N PRO A 183 28.90 -1.04 -14.13
CA PRO A 183 29.50 -1.80 -13.02
C PRO A 183 29.84 -0.98 -11.78
N ASP A 184 29.62 0.31 -11.83
CA ASP A 184 29.78 1.26 -10.74
C ASP A 184 28.47 1.59 -9.99
N TYR A 185 27.36 0.89 -10.34
CA TYR A 185 26.07 0.98 -9.67
C TYR A 185 25.80 -0.24 -8.82
N ASP A 186 25.17 -0.01 -7.66
CA ASP A 186 24.74 -1.03 -6.71
C ASP A 186 23.21 -1.06 -6.57
N LEU A 187 22.65 -2.23 -6.23
CA LEU A 187 21.26 -2.39 -5.83
C LEU A 187 21.16 -2.58 -4.31
N LYS A 188 20.35 -1.75 -3.65
CA LYS A 188 20.02 -1.89 -2.23
C LYS A 188 18.54 -2.11 -2.03
N ILE A 189 18.17 -3.22 -1.41
CA ILE A 189 16.80 -3.61 -1.11
C ILE A 189 16.54 -3.43 0.38
N TYR A 190 15.66 -2.48 0.73
CA TYR A 190 15.26 -2.18 2.10
C TYR A 190 13.93 -2.86 2.42
N GLY A 191 13.88 -3.67 3.47
CA GLY A 191 12.67 -4.31 3.92
C GLY A 191 12.91 -5.41 4.93
N GLY A 192 11.96 -5.55 5.85
CA GLY A 192 11.99 -6.63 6.84
C GLY A 192 11.63 -7.97 6.21
N ASP A 193 12.16 -9.03 6.80
CA ASP A 193 11.80 -10.40 6.51
C ASP A 193 10.35 -10.68 6.94
N SER A 194 9.58 -11.32 6.09
CA SER A 194 8.21 -11.75 6.37
C SER A 194 8.12 -13.20 6.85
N PHE A 195 9.25 -13.89 6.96
CA PHE A 195 9.36 -15.28 7.40
C PHE A 195 8.52 -16.26 6.57
N ASP A 196 8.39 -15.98 5.26
CA ASP A 196 7.67 -16.80 4.29
C ASP A 196 8.61 -17.55 3.32
N GLY A 197 9.92 -17.49 3.55
CA GLY A 197 10.97 -18.10 2.73
C GLY A 197 11.45 -17.21 1.58
N THR A 198 10.88 -16.01 1.41
CA THR A 198 11.29 -15.11 0.31
C THR A 198 12.72 -14.61 0.49
N LYS A 199 13.14 -14.30 1.72
CA LYS A 199 14.49 -13.81 1.99
C LYS A 199 15.55 -14.84 1.58
N GLU A 200 15.37 -16.09 1.94
CA GLU A 200 16.26 -17.20 1.61
C GLU A 200 16.37 -17.39 0.08
N LEU A 201 15.26 -17.22 -0.65
CA LEU A 201 15.26 -17.28 -2.11
C LEU A 201 16.05 -16.10 -2.73
N LEU A 202 15.95 -14.91 -2.16
CA LEU A 202 16.71 -13.74 -2.60
C LEU A 202 18.22 -13.93 -2.36
N GLU A 203 18.60 -14.40 -1.17
CA GLU A 203 20.01 -14.71 -0.83
C GLU A 203 20.58 -15.80 -1.75
N ALA A 204 19.81 -16.86 -2.01
CA ALA A 204 20.23 -17.92 -2.94
C ALA A 204 20.41 -17.38 -4.37
N LEU A 205 19.51 -16.50 -4.85
CA LEU A 205 19.65 -15.91 -6.19
C LEU A 205 20.87 -14.97 -6.28
N ILE A 206 21.13 -14.16 -5.25
CA ILE A 206 22.31 -13.30 -5.19
C ILE A 206 23.59 -14.15 -5.32
N ALA A 207 23.68 -15.24 -4.57
CA ALA A 207 24.81 -16.16 -4.65
C ALA A 207 24.91 -16.88 -6.01
N GLU A 208 23.79 -17.35 -6.56
CA GLU A 208 23.74 -17.99 -7.91
C GLU A 208 24.26 -17.03 -9.00
N LYS A 209 23.95 -15.75 -8.90
CA LYS A 209 24.35 -14.73 -9.87
C LYS A 209 25.71 -14.08 -9.58
N HIS A 210 26.41 -14.52 -8.52
CA HIS A 210 27.67 -13.92 -8.03
C HIS A 210 27.53 -12.39 -7.84
N ALA A 211 26.39 -11.96 -7.29
CA ALA A 211 26.00 -10.56 -7.18
C ALA A 211 26.26 -9.94 -5.80
N GLU A 212 26.91 -10.64 -4.89
CA GLU A 212 27.13 -10.24 -3.47
C GLU A 212 27.88 -8.93 -3.34
N SER A 213 28.70 -8.59 -4.35
CA SER A 213 29.49 -7.34 -4.34
C SER A 213 28.69 -6.09 -4.71
N PHE A 214 27.50 -6.24 -5.35
CA PHE A 214 26.71 -5.12 -5.87
C PHE A 214 25.20 -5.22 -5.59
N VAL A 215 24.72 -6.28 -4.95
CA VAL A 215 23.33 -6.41 -4.48
C VAL A 215 23.31 -6.68 -2.99
N THR A 216 22.62 -5.83 -2.23
CA THR A 216 22.56 -5.95 -0.77
C THR A 216 21.12 -5.89 -0.25
N LEU A 217 20.74 -6.89 0.58
CA LEU A 217 19.53 -6.85 1.38
C LEU A 217 19.82 -6.09 2.68
N MET A 218 19.29 -4.88 2.80
CA MET A 218 19.60 -3.92 3.87
C MET A 218 18.82 -4.15 5.16
N GLY A 219 17.76 -4.98 5.12
CA GLY A 219 16.82 -5.11 6.22
C GLY A 219 15.88 -3.90 6.35
N ALA A 220 15.13 -3.84 7.45
CA ALA A 220 14.27 -2.70 7.78
C ALA A 220 15.10 -1.49 8.21
N SER A 221 14.61 -0.29 7.91
CA SER A 221 15.22 0.97 8.34
C SER A 221 14.15 1.94 8.83
N ASP A 222 14.42 2.62 9.93
CA ASP A 222 13.54 3.66 10.48
C ASP A 222 13.76 5.02 9.81
N GLU A 223 14.86 5.18 9.07
CA GLU A 223 15.26 6.42 8.37
C GLU A 223 15.21 6.24 6.83
N LEU A 224 14.17 5.54 6.34
CA LEU A 224 14.05 5.27 4.90
C LEU A 224 14.05 6.54 4.05
N GLU A 225 13.48 7.63 4.53
CA GLU A 225 13.46 8.91 3.83
C GLU A 225 14.87 9.44 3.54
N LYS A 226 15.83 9.18 4.42
CA LYS A 226 17.22 9.61 4.23
C LYS A 226 17.97 8.72 3.26
N VAL A 227 17.88 7.39 3.46
CA VAL A 227 18.65 6.43 2.66
C VAL A 227 18.11 6.27 1.23
N LEU A 228 16.81 6.53 1.01
CA LEU A 228 16.24 6.55 -0.32
C LEU A 228 16.53 7.85 -1.07
N ASN A 229 16.52 9.00 -0.37
CA ASN A 229 16.61 10.32 -1.00
C ASN A 229 17.85 10.48 -1.89
N ASP A 230 18.96 9.89 -1.49
CA ASP A 230 20.23 10.02 -2.22
C ASP A 230 20.37 9.08 -3.42
N ALA A 231 19.45 8.15 -3.61
CA ALA A 231 19.54 7.14 -4.66
C ALA A 231 19.37 7.73 -6.07
N ALA A 232 20.05 7.13 -7.05
CA ALA A 232 19.91 7.51 -8.46
C ALA A 232 18.55 7.13 -9.04
N VAL A 233 18.07 5.92 -8.72
CA VAL A 233 16.82 5.36 -9.26
C VAL A 233 16.10 4.59 -8.16
N TYR A 234 14.80 4.74 -8.08
CA TYR A 234 13.91 3.86 -7.33
C TYR A 234 13.27 2.84 -8.26
N ALA A 235 13.43 1.56 -7.98
CA ALA A 235 12.85 0.46 -8.75
C ALA A 235 11.69 -0.17 -7.98
N PHE A 236 10.52 -0.22 -8.60
CA PHE A 236 9.32 -0.84 -8.03
C PHE A 236 8.93 -2.06 -8.87
N SER A 237 9.04 -3.27 -8.32
CA SER A 237 8.98 -4.53 -9.07
C SER A 237 7.75 -5.40 -8.79
N SER A 238 6.78 -4.92 -8.02
CA SER A 238 5.64 -5.72 -7.56
C SER A 238 4.80 -6.30 -8.71
N ASP A 239 4.33 -7.53 -8.53
CA ASP A 239 3.44 -8.21 -9.48
C ASP A 239 1.98 -7.77 -9.31
N TRP A 240 1.58 -7.39 -8.11
CA TRP A 240 0.27 -6.84 -7.79
C TRP A 240 0.31 -5.96 -6.53
N GLU A 241 -0.51 -4.93 -6.51
CA GLU A 241 -0.66 -4.00 -5.36
C GLU A 241 -2.04 -3.34 -5.39
N GLY A 242 -2.50 -2.85 -4.23
CA GLY A 242 -3.50 -1.79 -4.20
C GLY A 242 -2.87 -0.46 -4.64
N LEU A 243 -2.75 0.49 -3.73
CA LEU A 243 -1.92 1.68 -3.91
C LEU A 243 -0.69 1.56 -3.01
N PRO A 244 0.51 1.38 -3.57
CA PRO A 244 1.71 1.11 -2.79
C PRO A 244 2.25 2.39 -2.12
N ASN A 245 2.30 2.42 -0.78
CA ASN A 245 2.84 3.56 -0.03
C ASN A 245 4.30 3.83 -0.39
N ALA A 246 5.11 2.78 -0.53
CA ALA A 246 6.52 2.92 -0.87
C ALA A 246 6.75 3.65 -2.22
N LEU A 247 5.84 3.49 -3.17
CA LEU A 247 5.87 4.25 -4.42
C LEU A 247 5.52 5.72 -4.19
N LEU A 248 4.49 6.02 -3.40
CA LEU A 248 4.12 7.40 -3.04
C LEU A 248 5.26 8.10 -2.29
N GLU A 249 5.91 7.40 -1.39
CA GLU A 249 7.07 7.88 -0.61
C GLU A 249 8.25 8.21 -1.53
N ALA A 250 8.59 7.31 -2.46
CA ALA A 250 9.64 7.53 -3.45
C ALA A 250 9.32 8.71 -4.38
N MET A 251 8.05 8.84 -4.80
CA MET A 251 7.58 9.98 -5.58
C MET A 251 7.72 11.30 -4.82
N ALA A 252 7.33 11.33 -3.53
CA ALA A 252 7.41 12.53 -2.70
C ALA A 252 8.86 13.01 -2.47
N LEU A 253 9.82 12.09 -2.41
CA LEU A 253 11.25 12.39 -2.40
C LEU A 253 11.76 12.93 -3.76
N GLY A 254 10.96 12.81 -4.82
CA GLY A 254 11.36 13.20 -6.17
C GLY A 254 12.41 12.28 -6.77
N LEU A 255 12.35 11.00 -6.46
CA LEU A 255 13.24 10.01 -7.06
C LEU A 255 12.87 9.76 -8.52
N PRO A 256 13.84 9.55 -9.41
CA PRO A 256 13.59 8.93 -10.71
C PRO A 256 13.09 7.49 -10.50
N ILE A 257 11.95 7.14 -11.10
CA ILE A 257 11.25 5.89 -10.81
C ILE A 257 11.08 5.03 -12.05
N VAL A 258 11.38 3.73 -11.92
CA VAL A 258 10.92 2.68 -12.84
C VAL A 258 9.98 1.76 -12.03
N ALA A 259 8.75 1.61 -12.47
CA ALA A 259 7.75 0.83 -11.76
C ALA A 259 7.03 -0.17 -12.68
N THR A 260 6.76 -1.36 -12.16
CA THR A 260 5.87 -2.30 -12.84
C THR A 260 4.44 -1.76 -12.87
N ASP A 261 3.80 -1.85 -14.03
CA ASP A 261 2.40 -1.52 -14.21
C ASP A 261 1.51 -2.70 -13.77
N CYS A 262 1.49 -2.95 -12.46
CA CYS A 262 0.81 -4.10 -11.91
C CYS A 262 -0.72 -3.95 -11.91
N PRO A 263 -1.46 -5.09 -11.92
CA PRO A 263 -2.92 -5.13 -11.87
C PRO A 263 -3.51 -4.29 -10.75
N CYS A 264 -4.81 -3.99 -10.87
CA CYS A 264 -5.54 -3.03 -10.05
C CYS A 264 -5.10 -1.57 -10.29
N GLY A 265 -3.96 -1.35 -10.96
CA GLY A 265 -3.54 -0.04 -11.47
C GLY A 265 -3.03 0.91 -10.39
N GLY A 266 -2.47 0.40 -9.28
CA GLY A 266 -1.86 1.24 -8.24
C GLY A 266 -0.83 2.22 -8.80
N PRO A 267 0.21 1.74 -9.47
CA PRO A 267 1.20 2.62 -10.09
C PRO A 267 0.59 3.59 -11.11
N ARG A 268 -0.21 3.12 -12.08
CA ARG A 268 -0.83 4.00 -13.09
C ARG A 268 -1.88 4.99 -12.54
N THR A 269 -2.33 4.83 -11.32
CA THR A 269 -3.21 5.81 -10.65
C THR A 269 -2.45 7.08 -10.31
N VAL A 270 -1.16 6.98 -10.01
CA VAL A 270 -0.31 8.10 -9.57
C VAL A 270 0.84 8.41 -10.53
N MET A 271 1.15 7.48 -11.44
CA MET A 271 2.19 7.63 -12.45
C MET A 271 1.60 7.71 -13.86
N GLN A 272 2.16 8.61 -14.65
CA GLN A 272 2.00 8.68 -16.09
C GLN A 272 3.35 8.39 -16.72
N ASP A 273 3.40 7.36 -17.58
CA ASP A 273 4.63 6.93 -18.26
C ASP A 273 5.30 8.07 -19.02
N GLY A 274 6.63 8.21 -18.83
CA GLY A 274 7.45 9.27 -19.45
C GLY A 274 7.21 10.70 -18.93
N TYR A 275 6.26 10.90 -18.00
CA TYR A 275 5.99 12.20 -17.36
C TYR A 275 6.56 12.32 -15.95
N ASN A 276 6.22 11.38 -15.06
CA ASN A 276 6.65 11.37 -13.65
C ASN A 276 7.25 10.02 -13.20
N GLY A 277 7.70 9.23 -14.16
CA GLY A 277 8.38 7.95 -14.01
C GLY A 277 8.22 7.11 -15.27
N LEU A 278 8.78 5.91 -15.26
CA LEU A 278 8.66 4.92 -16.33
C LEU A 278 7.83 3.74 -15.84
N LEU A 279 6.82 3.33 -16.62
CA LEU A 279 6.02 2.15 -16.38
C LEU A 279 6.48 0.99 -17.28
N VAL A 280 6.72 -0.17 -16.69
CA VAL A 280 7.14 -1.39 -17.40
C VAL A 280 6.17 -2.54 -17.12
N PRO A 281 6.07 -3.54 -18.00
CA PRO A 281 5.25 -4.72 -17.74
C PRO A 281 5.71 -5.47 -16.47
N ILE A 282 4.76 -6.13 -15.79
CA ILE A 282 5.10 -7.06 -14.71
C ILE A 282 5.91 -8.25 -15.25
N LYS A 283 6.81 -8.79 -14.42
CA LYS A 283 7.64 -9.98 -14.75
C LYS A 283 8.52 -9.82 -15.99
N ASP A 284 8.76 -8.59 -16.43
CA ASP A 284 9.62 -8.28 -17.56
C ASP A 284 10.97 -7.72 -17.06
N GLU A 285 11.94 -8.63 -16.89
CA GLU A 285 13.30 -8.30 -16.44
C GLU A 285 14.02 -7.36 -17.41
N ASP A 286 13.80 -7.55 -18.73
CA ASP A 286 14.47 -6.77 -19.75
C ASP A 286 13.92 -5.34 -19.80
N ALA A 287 12.61 -5.16 -19.69
CA ALA A 287 12.00 -3.84 -19.63
C ALA A 287 12.40 -3.09 -18.34
N MET A 288 12.48 -3.78 -17.21
CA MET A 288 12.94 -3.21 -15.93
C MET A 288 14.40 -2.77 -16.05
N ALA A 289 15.29 -3.62 -16.56
CA ALA A 289 16.70 -3.30 -16.77
C ALA A 289 16.88 -2.13 -17.74
N ALA A 290 16.15 -2.13 -18.86
CA ALA A 290 16.20 -1.06 -19.85
C ALA A 290 15.72 0.28 -19.26
N GLY A 291 14.64 0.28 -18.47
CA GLY A 291 14.15 1.47 -17.77
C GLY A 291 15.18 2.03 -16.79
N ILE A 292 15.82 1.18 -16.00
CA ILE A 292 16.87 1.61 -15.05
C ILE A 292 18.07 2.18 -15.82
N CYS A 293 18.58 1.50 -16.86
CA CYS A 293 19.68 2.00 -17.69
C CYS A 293 19.33 3.35 -18.32
N ARG A 294 18.10 3.51 -18.85
CA ARG A 294 17.63 4.77 -19.46
C ARG A 294 17.74 5.94 -18.48
N LEU A 295 17.34 5.75 -17.22
CA LEU A 295 17.43 6.82 -16.21
C LEU A 295 18.88 7.09 -15.77
N ILE A 296 19.73 6.06 -15.72
CA ILE A 296 21.16 6.21 -15.45
C ILE A 296 21.87 6.99 -16.55
N GLU A 297 21.57 6.67 -17.81
CA GLU A 297 22.21 7.21 -19.01
C GLU A 297 21.70 8.60 -19.38
N ASN A 298 20.52 9.01 -18.88
CA ASN A 298 19.88 10.30 -19.18
C ASN A 298 19.54 11.07 -17.89
N PRO A 299 20.53 11.66 -17.22
CA PRO A 299 20.35 12.37 -15.94
C PRO A 299 19.33 13.53 -16.02
N GLU A 300 19.27 14.25 -17.13
CA GLU A 300 18.32 15.34 -17.33
C GLU A 300 16.87 14.83 -17.39
N GLU A 301 16.64 13.70 -18.05
CA GLU A 301 15.34 13.05 -18.05
C GLU A 301 14.98 12.52 -16.67
N ALA A 302 15.90 11.84 -16.01
CA ALA A 302 15.73 11.32 -14.66
C ALA A 302 15.32 12.41 -13.67
N GLU A 303 16.01 13.55 -13.71
CA GLU A 303 15.71 14.71 -12.86
C GLU A 303 14.32 15.28 -13.17
N ARG A 304 13.99 15.50 -14.44
CA ARG A 304 12.67 15.98 -14.86
C ARG A 304 11.54 15.07 -14.41
N LEU A 305 11.71 13.75 -14.54
CA LEU A 305 10.71 12.77 -14.09
C LEU A 305 10.55 12.81 -12.58
N GLY A 306 11.64 12.88 -11.82
CA GLY A 306 11.64 13.00 -10.37
C GLY A 306 10.95 14.29 -9.88
N GLU A 307 11.19 15.44 -10.54
CA GLU A 307 10.50 16.70 -10.25
C GLU A 307 8.98 16.58 -10.43
N ASN A 308 8.56 15.95 -11.52
CA ASN A 308 7.14 15.75 -11.76
C ASN A 308 6.54 14.73 -10.78
N ALA A 309 7.28 13.69 -10.37
CA ALA A 309 6.84 12.74 -9.37
C ALA A 309 6.56 13.42 -8.03
N ARG A 310 7.41 14.38 -7.62
CA ARG A 310 7.31 15.09 -6.35
C ARG A 310 5.98 15.83 -6.17
N LYS A 311 5.30 16.21 -7.25
CA LYS A 311 4.00 16.85 -7.21
C LYS A 311 2.90 16.00 -6.56
N ILE A 312 3.14 14.69 -6.40
CA ILE A 312 2.23 13.80 -5.67
C ILE A 312 1.95 14.31 -4.25
N ALA A 313 2.91 14.98 -3.62
CA ALA A 313 2.76 15.56 -2.29
C ALA A 313 1.66 16.64 -2.21
N GLU A 314 1.30 17.27 -3.32
CA GLU A 314 0.23 18.28 -3.34
C GLU A 314 -1.16 17.66 -3.13
N ILE A 315 -1.37 16.41 -3.61
CA ILE A 315 -2.66 15.74 -3.59
C ILE A 315 -2.75 14.58 -2.58
N ALA A 316 -1.60 14.08 -2.12
CA ALA A 316 -1.51 12.93 -1.23
C ALA A 316 -0.84 13.25 0.12
N ASN A 317 -0.64 14.53 0.48
CA ASN A 317 -0.26 14.89 1.85
C ASN A 317 -1.42 14.62 2.83
N GLY A 318 -1.10 14.54 4.12
CA GLY A 318 -2.06 14.20 5.17
C GLY A 318 -3.29 15.12 5.17
N GLN A 319 -3.10 16.45 4.99
CA GLN A 319 -4.18 17.43 4.99
C GLN A 319 -5.10 17.26 3.77
N ALA A 320 -4.55 17.13 2.57
CA ALA A 320 -5.33 16.97 1.34
C ALA A 320 -6.16 15.66 1.35
N VAL A 321 -5.60 14.58 1.88
CA VAL A 321 -6.31 13.31 2.03
C VAL A 321 -7.39 13.41 3.11
N PHE A 322 -7.10 14.07 4.24
CA PHE A 322 -8.08 14.31 5.31
C PHE A 322 -9.29 15.10 4.78
N GLU A 323 -9.06 16.16 4.01
CA GLU A 323 -10.15 16.96 3.42
C GLU A 323 -11.03 16.14 2.48
N GLN A 324 -10.45 15.29 1.64
CA GLN A 324 -11.22 14.40 0.77
C GLN A 324 -12.08 13.40 1.57
N TRP A 325 -11.56 12.87 2.68
CA TRP A 325 -12.31 12.00 3.58
C TRP A 325 -13.43 12.77 4.29
N ARG A 326 -13.13 13.94 4.86
CA ARG A 326 -14.11 14.81 5.53
C ARG A 326 -15.27 15.13 4.59
N ASP A 327 -14.95 15.67 3.41
CA ASP A 327 -15.96 16.08 2.43
C ASP A 327 -16.81 14.88 1.96
N TYR A 328 -16.22 13.69 1.88
CA TYR A 328 -16.98 12.50 1.56
C TYR A 328 -17.87 12.03 2.70
N ILE A 329 -17.39 12.01 3.92
CA ILE A 329 -18.16 11.66 5.13
C ILE A 329 -19.37 12.60 5.27
N GLU A 330 -19.16 13.91 5.15
CA GLU A 330 -20.21 14.94 5.28
C GLU A 330 -21.34 14.80 4.24
N THR A 331 -21.08 14.14 3.11
CA THR A 331 -22.16 13.81 2.13
C THR A 331 -23.03 12.63 2.56
N LEU A 332 -22.65 11.88 3.60
CA LEU A 332 -23.26 10.60 3.98
C LEU A 332 -23.93 10.61 5.36
N ILE A 333 -23.71 11.65 6.16
CA ILE A 333 -24.25 11.82 7.52
C ILE A 333 -25.33 12.90 7.60
#